data_fb833f00b0d4c2f63a5226d5457e2b0a
#
_entry.id   fb833f00b0d4c2f63a5226d5457e2b0a
#
_cell.length_a   1.000
_cell.length_b   1.000
_cell.length_c   1.000
_cell.angle_alpha   90.00
_cell.angle_beta   90.00
_cell.angle_gamma   90.00
#
_symmetry.space_group_name_H-M   'P 1'
#
loop_
_entity.id
_entity.type
_entity.pdbx_description
1 polymer ?
#
loop_
_entity_poly.entity_id
_entity_poly.type
_entity_poly.pdbx_seq_one_letter_code
_entity_poly.pdbx_strand_id
1 'polypeptide(L)'
;VQFAKVNDIVVHYDLRWNGTDKPVLVFINSLGTDFRIWNEVRARLGHDVSTLVYDKRGHGLSDIGKTPYTIELLAQDLIALLDRLSIHEAVICGLSVGGLIAQGLYAARPDLVAGLVLSNTAHKIGTPEMWNARIDAIMQNGLASILDATMPRWFTAAYRRPDNAAYQAYCNMFTRQPLEGYAATCAALRDADFTAAARKISVPVRCVAGDQDGSTPPTLVQELASLIPGAVFSQIANSGHIPCVEQPDAYTALLRDFLSHNLLHGE
;
A
#
# COMPACT_ATOMS: atom_id res chain seq x y z
N VAL A 1 -17.37 -4.38 7.69
CA VAL A 1 -16.15 -4.82 8.43
C VAL A 1 -16.24 -6.32 8.62
N GLN A 2 -15.22 -7.05 8.21
CA GLN A 2 -15.19 -8.50 8.17
C GLN A 2 -13.87 -9.03 8.72
N PHE A 3 -13.85 -10.26 9.19
CA PHE A 3 -12.65 -10.93 9.69
C PHE A 3 -12.52 -12.31 9.05
N ALA A 4 -11.31 -12.69 8.70
CA ALA A 4 -11.00 -14.01 8.16
C ALA A 4 -9.74 -14.58 8.80
N LYS A 5 -9.76 -15.87 9.12
CA LYS A 5 -8.52 -16.58 9.48
C LYS A 5 -7.81 -16.97 8.19
N VAL A 6 -6.59 -16.48 8.01
CA VAL A 6 -5.69 -16.82 6.93
C VAL A 6 -4.30 -17.14 7.51
N ASN A 7 -3.68 -18.21 7.05
CA ASN A 7 -2.42 -18.69 7.62
C ASN A 7 -2.51 -18.82 9.16
N ASP A 8 -1.64 -18.13 9.91
CA ASP A 8 -1.58 -18.15 11.37
C ASP A 8 -2.24 -16.93 12.03
N ILE A 9 -2.96 -16.08 11.26
CA ILE A 9 -3.52 -14.81 11.75
C ILE A 9 -5.01 -14.66 11.42
N VAL A 10 -5.69 -13.81 12.19
CA VAL A 10 -6.98 -13.22 11.83
C VAL A 10 -6.72 -11.89 11.13
N VAL A 11 -7.23 -11.76 9.90
CA VAL A 11 -7.14 -10.55 9.08
C VAL A 11 -8.46 -9.79 9.13
N HIS A 12 -8.37 -8.49 9.40
CA HIS A 12 -9.45 -7.53 9.30
C HIS A 12 -9.52 -6.98 7.88
N TYR A 13 -10.71 -7.03 7.24
CA TYR A 13 -10.91 -6.59 5.87
C TYR A 13 -12.31 -6.02 5.63
N ASP A 14 -12.51 -5.40 4.48
CA ASP A 14 -13.82 -4.97 4.00
C ASP A 14 -13.91 -5.15 2.48
N LEU A 15 -14.71 -6.13 2.06
CA LEU A 15 -15.01 -6.40 0.66
C LEU A 15 -16.34 -5.74 0.28
N ARG A 16 -16.31 -4.86 -0.72
CA ARG A 16 -17.50 -4.33 -1.39
C ARG A 16 -17.60 -4.97 -2.76
N TRP A 17 -18.52 -5.88 -2.91
CA TRP A 17 -18.79 -6.58 -4.17
C TRP A 17 -19.89 -5.88 -4.94
N ASN A 18 -19.67 -5.60 -6.23
CA ASN A 18 -20.66 -4.93 -7.11
C ASN A 18 -21.43 -5.90 -8.01
N GLY A 19 -21.19 -7.21 -7.89
CA GLY A 19 -21.91 -8.25 -8.66
C GLY A 19 -21.42 -8.43 -10.10
N THR A 20 -20.26 -7.87 -10.47
CA THR A 20 -19.69 -8.03 -11.82
C THR A 20 -18.54 -9.04 -11.83
N ASP A 21 -18.26 -9.60 -13.02
CA ASP A 21 -17.11 -10.48 -13.27
C ASP A 21 -15.80 -9.71 -13.51
N LYS A 22 -15.81 -8.37 -13.31
CA LYS A 22 -14.62 -7.54 -13.46
C LYS A 22 -13.65 -7.78 -12.31
N PRO A 23 -12.32 -7.63 -12.56
CA PRO A 23 -11.31 -7.79 -11.51
C PRO A 23 -11.58 -6.90 -10.30
N VAL A 24 -11.37 -7.44 -9.10
CA VAL A 24 -11.51 -6.70 -7.85
C VAL A 24 -10.31 -5.75 -7.67
N LEU A 25 -10.57 -4.49 -7.35
CA LEU A 25 -9.51 -3.54 -6.97
C LEU A 25 -9.14 -3.75 -5.50
N VAL A 26 -7.93 -4.27 -5.27
CA VAL A 26 -7.40 -4.59 -3.94
C VAL A 26 -6.43 -3.51 -3.50
N PHE A 27 -6.64 -2.95 -2.31
CA PHE A 27 -5.79 -1.90 -1.76
C PHE A 27 -4.91 -2.41 -0.63
N ILE A 28 -3.62 -2.11 -0.70
CA ILE A 28 -2.62 -2.44 0.32
C ILE A 28 -2.07 -1.14 0.91
N ASN A 29 -2.31 -0.93 2.20
CA ASN A 29 -1.94 0.30 2.90
C ASN A 29 -0.44 0.38 3.25
N SER A 30 0.05 1.60 3.52
CA SER A 30 1.43 1.92 3.90
C SER A 30 1.82 1.37 5.29
N LEU A 31 3.12 1.39 5.60
CA LEU A 31 3.63 1.16 6.95
C LEU A 31 3.04 2.18 7.93
N GLY A 32 2.60 1.71 9.09
CA GLY A 32 2.04 2.59 10.13
C GLY A 32 0.64 3.13 9.83
N THR A 33 -0.06 2.58 8.83
CA THR A 33 -1.44 2.91 8.51
C THR A 33 -2.32 1.66 8.47
N ASP A 34 -3.62 1.85 8.62
CA ASP A 34 -4.64 0.83 8.37
C ASP A 34 -5.48 1.16 7.13
N PHE A 35 -6.41 0.30 6.78
CA PHE A 35 -7.14 0.42 5.52
C PHE A 35 -8.04 1.66 5.42
N ARG A 36 -8.28 2.40 6.51
CA ARG A 36 -9.09 3.63 6.51
C ARG A 36 -8.50 4.73 5.64
N ILE A 37 -7.20 4.67 5.31
CA ILE A 37 -6.60 5.62 4.36
C ILE A 37 -7.25 5.58 2.98
N TRP A 38 -7.95 4.50 2.64
CA TRP A 38 -8.61 4.29 1.35
C TRP A 38 -10.09 4.72 1.32
N ASN A 39 -10.66 5.13 2.47
CA ASN A 39 -12.09 5.40 2.58
C ASN A 39 -12.58 6.46 1.59
N GLU A 40 -11.84 7.56 1.42
CA GLU A 40 -12.21 8.65 0.51
C GLU A 40 -12.15 8.23 -0.97
N VAL A 41 -11.15 7.44 -1.34
CA VAL A 41 -11.04 6.89 -2.69
C VAL A 41 -12.16 5.89 -2.96
N ARG A 42 -12.44 4.98 -2.02
CA ARG A 42 -13.54 4.01 -2.15
C ARG A 42 -14.91 4.66 -2.22
N ALA A 43 -15.12 5.75 -1.47
CA ALA A 43 -16.37 6.50 -1.53
C ALA A 43 -16.58 7.11 -2.92
N ARG A 44 -15.50 7.63 -3.55
CA ARG A 44 -15.55 8.22 -4.90
C ARG A 44 -15.68 7.18 -6.01
N LEU A 45 -15.09 5.99 -5.84
CA LEU A 45 -15.29 4.87 -6.75
C LEU A 45 -16.75 4.37 -6.73
N GLY A 46 -17.43 4.55 -5.60
CA GLY A 46 -18.84 4.16 -5.45
C GLY A 46 -19.06 2.66 -5.57
N HIS A 47 -20.10 2.28 -6.30
CA HIS A 47 -20.46 0.88 -6.57
C HIS A 47 -20.04 0.41 -7.97
N ASP A 48 -19.32 1.23 -8.73
CA ASP A 48 -18.93 0.88 -10.11
C ASP A 48 -17.80 -0.15 -10.14
N VAL A 49 -17.04 -0.25 -9.04
CA VAL A 49 -15.87 -1.13 -8.92
C VAL A 49 -15.97 -1.95 -7.63
N SER A 50 -15.81 -3.26 -7.75
CA SER A 50 -15.62 -4.12 -6.56
C SER A 50 -14.29 -3.79 -5.90
N THR A 51 -14.29 -3.59 -4.58
CA THR A 51 -13.08 -3.18 -3.85
C THR A 51 -12.84 -4.03 -2.62
N LEU A 52 -11.60 -4.43 -2.41
CA LEU A 52 -11.12 -5.09 -1.19
C LEU A 52 -10.08 -4.18 -0.53
N VAL A 53 -10.28 -3.88 0.76
CA VAL A 53 -9.27 -3.30 1.65
C VAL A 53 -9.03 -4.26 2.80
N TYR A 54 -7.83 -4.28 3.34
CA TYR A 54 -7.50 -5.10 4.50
C TYR A 54 -6.38 -4.46 5.32
N ASP A 55 -6.35 -4.79 6.59
CA ASP A 55 -5.21 -4.48 7.45
C ASP A 55 -4.19 -5.61 7.31
N LYS A 56 -2.99 -5.26 6.83
CA LYS A 56 -1.91 -6.24 6.76
C LYS A 56 -1.51 -6.71 8.15
N ARG A 57 -0.92 -7.89 8.24
CA ARG A 57 -0.33 -8.44 9.47
C ARG A 57 0.35 -7.35 10.31
N GLY A 58 0.06 -7.31 11.63
CA GLY A 58 0.65 -6.36 12.57
C GLY A 58 0.20 -4.91 12.42
N HIS A 59 -0.93 -4.66 11.72
CA HIS A 59 -1.50 -3.32 11.56
C HIS A 59 -3.02 -3.34 11.77
N GLY A 60 -3.57 -2.18 12.15
CA GLY A 60 -5.00 -2.00 12.34
C GLY A 60 -5.58 -3.01 13.33
N LEU A 61 -6.60 -3.76 12.90
CA LEU A 61 -7.27 -4.79 13.71
C LEU A 61 -6.85 -6.23 13.33
N SER A 62 -5.86 -6.40 12.45
CA SER A 62 -5.29 -7.72 12.14
C SER A 62 -4.30 -8.17 13.20
N ASP A 63 -4.19 -9.49 13.40
CA ASP A 63 -3.22 -10.07 14.32
C ASP A 63 -1.77 -9.74 13.93
N ILE A 64 -0.88 -9.79 14.92
CA ILE A 64 0.56 -9.65 14.71
C ILE A 64 1.13 -10.94 14.10
N GLY A 65 0.72 -12.11 14.61
CA GLY A 65 1.26 -13.39 14.20
C GLY A 65 2.74 -13.55 14.57
N LYS A 66 3.45 -14.44 13.87
CA LYS A 66 4.86 -14.69 14.13
C LYS A 66 5.76 -13.64 13.47
N THR A 67 6.81 -13.24 14.16
CA THR A 67 7.91 -12.38 13.68
C THR A 67 9.19 -13.17 13.51
N PRO A 68 10.18 -12.75 12.69
CA PRO A 68 10.18 -11.54 11.84
C PRO A 68 9.29 -11.67 10.61
N TYR A 69 8.94 -10.54 9.97
CA TYR A 69 8.24 -10.55 8.68
C TYR A 69 9.21 -10.46 7.51
N THR A 70 8.75 -10.95 6.36
CA THR A 70 9.30 -10.66 5.03
C THR A 70 8.20 -10.15 4.13
N ILE A 71 8.55 -9.52 3.02
CA ILE A 71 7.55 -9.09 2.02
C ILE A 71 6.79 -10.30 1.45
N GLU A 72 7.47 -11.42 1.27
CA GLU A 72 6.87 -12.67 0.80
C GLU A 72 5.82 -13.19 1.79
N LEU A 73 6.09 -13.14 3.10
CA LEU A 73 5.10 -13.51 4.12
C LEU A 73 3.85 -12.63 4.05
N LEU A 74 4.05 -11.30 3.94
CA LEU A 74 2.93 -10.36 3.81
C LEU A 74 2.14 -10.56 2.51
N ALA A 75 2.80 -10.93 1.42
CA ALA A 75 2.18 -11.31 0.16
C ALA A 75 1.39 -12.63 0.28
N GLN A 76 1.93 -13.63 0.99
CA GLN A 76 1.23 -14.90 1.21
C GLN A 76 -0.04 -14.72 2.05
N ASP A 77 -0.09 -13.78 3.00
CA ASP A 77 -1.31 -13.47 3.74
C ASP A 77 -2.39 -12.90 2.81
N LEU A 78 -2.02 -12.01 1.89
CA LEU A 78 -2.96 -11.47 0.91
C LEU A 78 -3.42 -12.55 -0.09
N ILE A 79 -2.52 -13.40 -0.58
CA ILE A 79 -2.87 -14.54 -1.45
C ILE A 79 -3.91 -15.43 -0.75
N ALA A 80 -3.65 -15.81 0.51
CA ALA A 80 -4.56 -16.63 1.28
C ALA A 80 -5.93 -15.96 1.53
N LEU A 81 -5.95 -14.63 1.67
CA LEU A 81 -7.20 -13.87 1.76
C LEU A 81 -7.96 -13.88 0.44
N LEU A 82 -7.29 -13.67 -0.69
CA LEU A 82 -7.90 -13.71 -2.03
C LEU A 82 -8.47 -15.10 -2.33
N ASP A 83 -7.71 -16.17 -2.07
CA ASP A 83 -8.15 -17.56 -2.25
C ASP A 83 -9.39 -17.85 -1.38
N ARG A 84 -9.39 -17.42 -0.11
CA ARG A 84 -10.52 -17.59 0.80
C ARG A 84 -11.78 -16.84 0.34
N LEU A 85 -11.62 -15.70 -0.29
CA LEU A 85 -12.72 -14.89 -0.82
C LEU A 85 -13.13 -15.29 -2.24
N SER A 86 -12.50 -16.34 -2.82
CA SER A 86 -12.69 -16.79 -4.20
C SER A 86 -12.48 -15.67 -5.23
N ILE A 87 -11.48 -14.79 -4.96
CA ILE A 87 -11.06 -13.76 -5.90
C ILE A 87 -9.91 -14.34 -6.73
N HIS A 88 -10.20 -14.61 -7.99
CA HIS A 88 -9.27 -15.29 -8.91
C HIS A 88 -8.52 -14.31 -9.81
N GLU A 89 -8.94 -13.06 -9.85
CA GLU A 89 -8.30 -12.00 -10.62
C GLU A 89 -8.51 -10.65 -9.94
N ALA A 90 -7.42 -9.87 -9.80
CA ALA A 90 -7.46 -8.60 -9.11
C ALA A 90 -6.52 -7.56 -9.74
N VAL A 91 -6.89 -6.28 -9.63
CA VAL A 91 -5.96 -5.16 -9.76
C VAL A 91 -5.41 -4.84 -8.39
N ILE A 92 -4.11 -4.88 -8.23
CA ILE A 92 -3.47 -4.63 -6.92
C ILE A 92 -2.94 -3.20 -6.86
N CYS A 93 -3.52 -2.41 -5.97
CA CYS A 93 -3.09 -1.03 -5.69
C CYS A 93 -2.33 -1.00 -4.36
N GLY A 94 -1.00 -0.89 -4.42
CA GLY A 94 -0.14 -0.91 -3.25
C GLY A 94 0.53 0.43 -2.98
N LEU A 95 0.37 0.95 -1.74
CA LEU A 95 1.01 2.18 -1.28
C LEU A 95 2.25 1.87 -0.45
N SER A 96 3.43 2.38 -0.83
CA SER A 96 4.68 2.27 -0.07
C SER A 96 5.09 0.79 0.13
N VAL A 97 5.18 0.30 1.37
CA VAL A 97 5.37 -1.14 1.62
C VAL A 97 4.31 -1.99 0.92
N GLY A 98 3.10 -1.47 0.76
CA GLY A 98 2.04 -2.13 0.00
C GLY A 98 2.40 -2.36 -1.46
N GLY A 99 3.21 -1.48 -2.05
CA GLY A 99 3.73 -1.67 -3.41
C GLY A 99 4.79 -2.77 -3.51
N LEU A 100 5.60 -2.98 -2.47
CA LEU A 100 6.51 -4.13 -2.39
C LEU A 100 5.72 -5.44 -2.19
N ILE A 101 4.68 -5.41 -1.34
CA ILE A 101 3.78 -6.56 -1.16
C ILE A 101 3.09 -6.91 -2.49
N ALA A 102 2.64 -5.92 -3.26
CA ALA A 102 2.06 -6.13 -4.59
C ALA A 102 3.05 -6.78 -5.58
N GLN A 103 4.32 -6.35 -5.57
CA GLN A 103 5.39 -6.96 -6.36
C GLN A 103 5.67 -8.41 -5.90
N GLY A 104 5.69 -8.65 -4.59
CA GLY A 104 5.84 -10.00 -4.01
C GLY A 104 4.68 -10.93 -4.35
N LEU A 105 3.44 -10.43 -4.33
CA LEU A 105 2.26 -11.17 -4.76
C LEU A 105 2.35 -11.54 -6.24
N TYR A 106 2.68 -10.59 -7.11
CA TYR A 106 2.86 -10.86 -8.53
C TYR A 106 3.96 -11.89 -8.78
N ALA A 107 5.09 -11.81 -8.09
CA ALA A 107 6.17 -12.76 -8.23
C ALA A 107 5.77 -14.20 -7.81
N ALA A 108 4.88 -14.34 -6.81
CA ALA A 108 4.41 -15.63 -6.31
C ALA A 108 3.21 -16.19 -7.08
N ARG A 109 2.26 -15.34 -7.48
CA ARG A 109 0.98 -15.69 -8.11
C ARG A 109 0.59 -14.68 -9.20
N PRO A 110 1.36 -14.64 -10.31
CA PRO A 110 1.06 -13.73 -11.42
C PRO A 110 -0.34 -13.95 -12.02
N ASP A 111 -0.87 -15.15 -11.91
CA ASP A 111 -2.21 -15.55 -12.36
C ASP A 111 -3.35 -14.79 -11.65
N LEU A 112 -3.11 -14.30 -10.43
CA LEU A 112 -4.10 -13.50 -9.68
C LEU A 112 -4.11 -12.02 -10.06
N VAL A 113 -3.15 -11.53 -10.87
CA VAL A 113 -2.92 -10.10 -11.06
C VAL A 113 -3.24 -9.66 -12.49
N ALA A 114 -4.34 -8.94 -12.65
CA ALA A 114 -4.73 -8.32 -13.92
C ALA A 114 -3.96 -7.01 -14.20
N GLY A 115 -3.47 -6.34 -13.16
CA GLY A 115 -2.71 -5.10 -13.28
C GLY A 115 -2.24 -4.57 -11.92
N LEU A 116 -1.26 -3.65 -11.95
CA LEU A 116 -0.64 -3.09 -10.75
C LEU A 116 -0.72 -1.56 -10.75
N VAL A 117 -1.13 -0.99 -9.62
CA VAL A 117 -0.94 0.43 -9.32
C VAL A 117 0.05 0.53 -8.15
N LEU A 118 1.29 0.92 -8.47
CA LEU A 118 2.41 0.99 -7.53
C LEU A 118 2.59 2.45 -7.09
N SER A 119 2.01 2.80 -5.95
CA SER A 119 1.92 4.18 -5.46
C SER A 119 2.97 4.46 -4.40
N ASN A 120 3.72 5.56 -4.59
CA ASN A 120 4.66 6.06 -3.58
C ASN A 120 5.53 4.93 -3.00
N THR A 121 6.13 4.15 -3.89
CA THR A 121 6.88 2.92 -3.58
C THR A 121 8.12 2.80 -4.46
N ALA A 122 8.86 1.71 -4.32
CA ALA A 122 10.05 1.42 -5.12
C ALA A 122 10.26 -0.09 -5.25
N HIS A 123 11.29 -0.49 -5.98
CA HIS A 123 11.81 -1.86 -5.97
C HIS A 123 12.62 -2.17 -4.70
N LYS A 124 13.13 -1.12 -4.04
CA LYS A 124 13.85 -1.17 -2.75
C LYS A 124 13.67 0.16 -2.04
N ILE A 125 13.35 0.16 -0.76
CA ILE A 125 13.07 1.37 0.02
C ILE A 125 14.05 1.51 1.18
N GLY A 126 14.89 2.54 1.12
CA GLY A 126 15.87 2.85 2.17
C GLY A 126 17.05 1.90 2.22
N THR A 127 17.81 1.97 3.32
CA THR A 127 18.99 1.14 3.57
C THR A 127 18.84 0.34 4.86
N PRO A 128 19.60 -0.76 5.03
CA PRO A 128 19.59 -1.53 6.26
C PRO A 128 19.89 -0.69 7.52
N GLU A 129 20.81 0.26 7.42
CA GLU A 129 21.21 1.12 8.53
C GLU A 129 20.05 2.05 8.94
N MET A 130 19.37 2.62 7.97
CA MET A 130 18.20 3.50 8.21
C MET A 130 17.07 2.72 8.91
N TRP A 131 16.78 1.50 8.44
CA TRP A 131 15.71 0.68 9.03
C TRP A 131 16.08 0.15 10.41
N ASN A 132 17.33 -0.25 10.64
CA ASN A 132 17.81 -0.68 11.96
C ASN A 132 17.72 0.48 12.97
N ALA A 133 18.21 1.66 12.62
CA ALA A 133 18.10 2.84 13.47
C ALA A 133 16.65 3.19 13.81
N ARG A 134 15.71 3.02 12.84
CA ARG A 134 14.28 3.23 13.08
C ARG A 134 13.69 2.18 14.02
N ILE A 135 14.04 0.90 13.85
CA ILE A 135 13.61 -0.19 14.73
C ILE A 135 14.11 0.07 16.15
N ASP A 136 15.39 0.39 16.32
CA ASP A 136 15.99 0.66 17.63
C ASP A 136 15.29 1.86 18.32
N ALA A 137 15.05 2.93 17.59
CA ALA A 137 14.39 4.11 18.14
C ALA A 137 12.97 3.81 18.65
N ILE A 138 12.16 3.09 17.88
CA ILE A 138 10.78 2.78 18.28
C ILE A 138 10.71 1.71 19.38
N MET A 139 11.61 0.75 19.37
CA MET A 139 11.67 -0.29 20.43
C MET A 139 12.07 0.29 21.78
N GLN A 140 12.90 1.34 21.79
CA GLN A 140 13.30 2.04 23.00
C GLN A 140 12.27 3.06 23.48
N ASN A 141 11.64 3.80 22.57
CA ASN A 141 10.88 5.01 22.90
C ASN A 141 9.42 5.00 22.40
N GLY A 142 8.98 3.91 21.75
CA GLY A 142 7.64 3.79 21.18
C GLY A 142 7.44 4.58 19.88
N LEU A 143 6.31 4.33 19.18
CA LEU A 143 6.01 4.95 17.88
C LEU A 143 5.86 6.48 17.95
N ALA A 144 5.38 7.00 19.07
CA ALA A 144 5.21 8.45 19.26
C ALA A 144 6.54 9.22 19.14
N SER A 145 7.67 8.58 19.47
CA SER A 145 9.00 9.21 19.42
C SER A 145 9.46 9.60 18.02
N ILE A 146 8.92 8.97 16.99
CA ILE A 146 9.27 9.24 15.59
C ILE A 146 8.16 9.98 14.83
N LEU A 147 7.07 10.37 15.50
CA LEU A 147 5.92 11.03 14.86
C LEU A 147 6.33 12.32 14.14
N ASP A 148 7.01 13.23 14.84
CA ASP A 148 7.41 14.55 14.32
C ASP A 148 8.39 14.44 13.15
N ALA A 149 9.20 13.41 13.09
CA ALA A 149 10.11 13.14 11.97
C ALA A 149 9.41 12.45 10.79
N THR A 150 8.31 11.71 11.05
CA THR A 150 7.59 10.93 10.03
C THR A 150 6.54 11.76 9.30
N MET A 151 5.74 12.53 10.03
CA MET A 151 4.60 13.26 9.44
C MET A 151 4.99 14.29 8.37
N PRO A 152 6.09 15.05 8.49
CA PRO A 152 6.55 15.95 7.41
C PRO A 152 6.98 15.24 6.14
N ARG A 153 7.34 13.96 6.22
CA ARG A 153 7.66 13.13 5.06
C ARG A 153 6.42 12.55 4.39
N TRP A 154 5.33 12.42 5.15
CA TRP A 154 4.07 11.81 4.67
C TRP A 154 3.11 12.82 4.10
N PHE A 155 2.99 13.99 4.69
CA PHE A 155 1.99 14.99 4.35
C PHE A 155 2.63 16.33 4.01
N THR A 156 2.03 17.04 3.06
CA THR A 156 2.43 18.40 2.69
C THR A 156 2.25 19.37 3.86
N ALA A 157 2.94 20.51 3.83
CA ALA A 157 2.76 21.54 4.82
C ALA A 157 1.31 22.06 4.86
N ALA A 158 0.65 22.11 3.70
CA ALA A 158 -0.75 22.54 3.59
C ALA A 158 -1.70 21.56 4.29
N TYR A 159 -1.40 20.26 4.31
CA TYR A 159 -2.22 19.27 5.00
C TYR A 159 -1.97 19.20 6.51
N ARG A 160 -0.74 19.46 6.95
CA ARG A 160 -0.29 19.39 8.36
C ARG A 160 -0.69 20.59 9.23
N ARG A 161 -1.77 21.29 8.86
CA ARG A 161 -2.23 22.44 9.66
C ARG A 161 -2.83 21.99 10.99
N PRO A 162 -2.65 22.77 12.07
CA PRO A 162 -3.18 22.42 13.41
C PRO A 162 -4.71 22.30 13.46
N ASP A 163 -5.42 23.00 12.57
CA ASP A 163 -6.89 22.99 12.45
C ASP A 163 -7.42 21.84 11.58
N ASN A 164 -6.55 21.05 10.96
CA ASN A 164 -6.94 19.90 10.16
C ASN A 164 -7.19 18.67 11.05
N ALA A 165 -8.44 18.41 11.38
CA ALA A 165 -8.85 17.27 12.21
C ALA A 165 -8.46 15.92 11.57
N ALA A 166 -8.47 15.80 10.23
CA ALA A 166 -8.06 14.58 9.54
C ALA A 166 -6.56 14.31 9.75
N TYR A 167 -5.71 15.33 9.67
CA TYR A 167 -4.28 15.19 9.98
C TYR A 167 -4.06 14.65 11.40
N GLN A 168 -4.75 15.20 12.41
CA GLN A 168 -4.68 14.70 13.78
C GLN A 168 -5.12 13.24 13.89
N ALA A 169 -6.15 12.85 13.15
CA ALA A 169 -6.60 11.45 13.11
C ALA A 169 -5.54 10.51 12.52
N TYR A 170 -4.79 10.92 11.49
CA TYR A 170 -3.68 10.13 10.93
C TYR A 170 -2.46 10.08 11.86
N CYS A 171 -2.17 11.13 12.62
CA CYS A 171 -1.19 11.07 13.71
C CYS A 171 -1.59 10.03 14.77
N ASN A 172 -2.87 10.02 15.16
CA ASN A 172 -3.41 9.01 16.09
C ASN A 172 -3.38 7.59 15.49
N MET A 173 -3.71 7.44 14.21
CA MET A 173 -3.63 6.15 13.51
C MET A 173 -2.20 5.60 13.57
N PHE A 174 -1.21 6.42 13.28
CA PHE A 174 0.20 6.05 13.32
C PHE A 174 0.65 5.61 14.71
N THR A 175 0.40 6.44 15.74
CA THR A 175 0.90 6.19 17.11
C THR A 175 0.20 5.04 17.82
N ARG A 176 -0.97 4.61 17.33
CA ARG A 176 -1.75 3.48 17.87
C ARG A 176 -1.51 2.16 17.15
N GLN A 177 -0.61 2.10 16.17
CA GLN A 177 -0.26 0.82 15.53
C GLN A 177 0.44 -0.10 16.54
N PRO A 178 0.26 -1.42 16.43
CA PRO A 178 1.02 -2.37 17.24
C PRO A 178 2.53 -2.22 17.01
N LEU A 179 3.27 -1.88 18.05
CA LEU A 179 4.70 -1.60 17.97
C LEU A 179 5.50 -2.76 17.36
N GLU A 180 5.23 -3.98 17.83
CA GLU A 180 5.91 -5.19 17.34
C GLU A 180 5.63 -5.43 15.85
N GLY A 181 4.37 -5.29 15.41
CA GLY A 181 3.99 -5.43 14.00
C GLY A 181 4.62 -4.37 13.11
N TYR A 182 4.71 -3.12 13.60
CA TYR A 182 5.40 -2.04 12.91
C TYR A 182 6.90 -2.33 12.76
N ALA A 183 7.57 -2.73 13.84
CA ALA A 183 8.99 -3.09 13.84
C ALA A 183 9.29 -4.27 12.90
N ALA A 184 8.46 -5.31 12.94
CA ALA A 184 8.58 -6.47 12.06
C ALA A 184 8.40 -6.09 10.57
N THR A 185 7.51 -5.13 10.27
CA THR A 185 7.35 -4.62 8.90
C THR A 185 8.56 -3.76 8.48
N CYS A 186 9.17 -3.00 9.39
CA CYS A 186 10.45 -2.31 9.11
C CYS A 186 11.57 -3.31 8.77
N ALA A 187 11.62 -4.46 9.45
CA ALA A 187 12.58 -5.52 9.13
C ALA A 187 12.33 -6.12 7.73
N ALA A 188 11.05 -6.34 7.36
CA ALA A 188 10.70 -6.78 6.01
C ALA A 188 11.14 -5.77 4.93
N LEU A 189 10.99 -4.46 5.19
CA LEU A 189 11.44 -3.39 4.30
C LEU A 189 12.97 -3.33 4.19
N ARG A 190 13.68 -3.52 5.31
CA ARG A 190 15.14 -3.56 5.36
C ARG A 190 15.73 -4.61 4.43
N ASP A 191 15.12 -5.78 4.42
CA ASP A 191 15.64 -6.97 3.75
C ASP A 191 15.10 -7.13 2.30
N ALA A 192 14.14 -6.29 1.90
CA ALA A 192 13.49 -6.37 0.58
C ALA A 192 14.37 -5.79 -0.55
N ASP A 193 14.48 -6.54 -1.64
CA ASP A 193 15.01 -6.07 -2.92
C ASP A 193 14.26 -6.75 -4.08
N PHE A 194 13.37 -6.02 -4.73
CA PHE A 194 12.55 -6.49 -5.84
C PHE A 194 13.06 -6.05 -7.22
N THR A 195 14.31 -5.57 -7.33
CA THR A 195 14.89 -5.10 -8.59
C THR A 195 14.79 -6.14 -9.73
N ALA A 196 15.12 -7.39 -9.43
CA ALA A 196 15.06 -8.47 -10.43
C ALA A 196 13.61 -8.89 -10.74
N ALA A 197 12.71 -8.84 -9.75
CA ALA A 197 11.30 -9.19 -9.91
C ALA A 197 10.55 -8.12 -10.72
N ALA A 198 10.81 -6.83 -10.48
CA ALA A 198 10.22 -5.72 -11.21
C ALA A 198 10.43 -5.83 -12.73
N ARG A 199 11.61 -6.25 -13.18
CA ARG A 199 11.94 -6.46 -14.58
C ARG A 199 11.15 -7.58 -15.28
N LYS A 200 10.50 -8.44 -14.50
CA LYS A 200 9.71 -9.60 -14.98
C LYS A 200 8.21 -9.33 -14.98
N ILE A 201 7.76 -8.16 -14.51
CA ILE A 201 6.35 -7.80 -14.51
C ILE A 201 5.93 -7.57 -15.96
N SER A 202 4.86 -8.26 -16.40
CA SER A 202 4.34 -8.21 -17.76
C SER A 202 2.88 -7.81 -17.88
N VAL A 203 2.22 -7.53 -16.75
CA VAL A 203 0.87 -6.98 -16.72
C VAL A 203 0.92 -5.45 -16.81
N PRO A 204 -0.19 -4.76 -17.14
CA PRO A 204 -0.25 -3.30 -17.09
C PRO A 204 0.15 -2.74 -15.73
N VAL A 205 1.02 -1.73 -15.72
CA VAL A 205 1.49 -1.08 -14.48
C VAL A 205 1.38 0.43 -14.56
N ARG A 206 0.81 1.03 -13.52
CA ARG A 206 0.87 2.47 -13.26
C ARG A 206 1.69 2.73 -12.00
N CYS A 207 2.81 3.42 -12.14
CA CYS A 207 3.59 3.93 -11.01
C CYS A 207 3.15 5.35 -10.67
N VAL A 208 2.79 5.61 -9.41
CA VAL A 208 2.23 6.89 -8.96
C VAL A 208 3.09 7.51 -7.88
N ALA A 209 3.35 8.81 -7.94
CA ALA A 209 4.06 9.56 -6.90
C ALA A 209 3.33 10.85 -6.54
N GLY A 210 3.30 11.21 -5.26
CA GLY A 210 3.01 12.59 -4.85
C GLY A 210 4.23 13.47 -5.12
N ASP A 211 4.02 14.70 -5.60
CA ASP A 211 5.09 15.63 -5.97
C ASP A 211 5.96 16.11 -4.79
N GLN A 212 5.44 15.97 -3.56
CA GLN A 212 6.10 16.37 -2.31
C GLN A 212 6.37 15.19 -1.38
N ASP A 213 6.46 13.97 -1.92
CA ASP A 213 6.76 12.78 -1.11
C ASP A 213 8.18 12.81 -0.55
N GLY A 214 8.30 12.89 0.77
CA GLY A 214 9.58 12.88 1.48
C GLY A 214 10.07 11.48 1.88
N SER A 215 9.30 10.42 1.58
CA SER A 215 9.64 9.02 1.92
C SER A 215 10.13 8.23 0.71
N THR A 216 9.38 8.29 -0.38
CA THR A 216 9.72 7.70 -1.67
C THR A 216 9.54 8.78 -2.74
N PRO A 217 10.53 9.66 -2.92
CA PRO A 217 10.40 10.80 -3.81
C PRO A 217 10.09 10.38 -5.26
N PRO A 218 9.50 11.27 -6.08
CA PRO A 218 9.11 10.97 -7.45
C PRO A 218 10.21 10.32 -8.31
N THR A 219 11.47 10.70 -8.09
CA THR A 219 12.63 10.13 -8.79
C THR A 219 12.79 8.64 -8.51
N LEU A 220 12.57 8.20 -7.28
CA LEU A 220 12.66 6.78 -6.89
C LEU A 220 11.50 5.95 -7.48
N VAL A 221 10.29 6.52 -7.52
CA VAL A 221 9.13 5.88 -8.15
C VAL A 221 9.30 5.82 -9.68
N GLN A 222 9.90 6.83 -10.29
CA GLN A 222 10.23 6.86 -11.70
C GLN A 222 11.33 5.82 -12.05
N GLU A 223 12.28 5.61 -11.15
CA GLU A 223 13.27 4.53 -11.28
C GLU A 223 12.58 3.16 -11.32
N LEU A 224 11.63 2.89 -10.39
CA LEU A 224 10.82 1.67 -10.44
C LEU A 224 10.08 1.54 -11.78
N ALA A 225 9.43 2.60 -12.25
CA ALA A 225 8.73 2.58 -13.54
C ALA A 225 9.67 2.23 -14.70
N SER A 226 10.91 2.72 -14.68
CA SER A 226 11.91 2.42 -15.71
C SER A 226 12.40 0.96 -15.71
N LEU A 227 12.28 0.26 -14.58
CA LEU A 227 12.62 -1.16 -14.47
C LEU A 227 11.54 -2.08 -15.05
N ILE A 228 10.28 -1.64 -15.04
CA ILE A 228 9.12 -2.46 -15.43
C ILE A 228 8.77 -2.20 -16.90
N PRO A 229 8.81 -3.22 -17.78
CA PRO A 229 8.47 -3.05 -19.18
C PRO A 229 7.04 -2.51 -19.36
N GLY A 230 6.89 -1.41 -20.10
CA GLY A 230 5.57 -0.82 -20.39
C GLY A 230 4.91 -0.06 -19.25
N ALA A 231 5.55 0.09 -18.09
CA ALA A 231 4.98 0.84 -16.97
C ALA A 231 4.83 2.33 -17.31
N VAL A 232 3.72 2.92 -16.88
CA VAL A 232 3.44 4.35 -17.02
C VAL A 232 3.66 5.05 -15.68
N PHE A 233 4.47 6.11 -15.68
CA PHE A 233 4.66 6.98 -14.51
C PHE A 233 3.64 8.12 -14.51
N SER A 234 3.08 8.41 -13.34
CA SER A 234 2.15 9.53 -13.11
C SER A 234 2.49 10.25 -11.82
N GLN A 235 2.36 11.57 -11.80
CA GLN A 235 2.61 12.38 -10.63
C GLN A 235 1.34 13.11 -10.21
N ILE A 236 1.04 13.12 -8.89
CA ILE A 236 -0.09 13.85 -8.31
C ILE A 236 0.45 15.10 -7.64
N ALA A 237 -0.03 16.25 -8.10
CA ALA A 237 0.38 17.55 -7.58
C ALA A 237 -0.19 17.82 -6.18
N ASN A 238 0.52 18.63 -5.39
CA ASN A 238 0.15 19.03 -4.03
C ASN A 238 -0.10 17.84 -3.09
N SER A 239 0.73 16.82 -3.19
CA SER A 239 0.59 15.58 -2.43
C SER A 239 1.92 15.06 -1.92
N GLY A 240 1.91 14.59 -0.68
CA GLY A 240 3.02 13.86 -0.07
C GLY A 240 2.96 12.37 -0.36
N HIS A 241 3.30 11.58 0.66
CA HIS A 241 3.43 10.13 0.59
C HIS A 241 2.09 9.37 0.55
N ILE A 242 0.99 10.02 0.93
CA ILE A 242 -0.34 9.38 1.03
C ILE A 242 -1.35 10.14 0.14
N PRO A 243 -1.18 10.10 -1.20
CA PRO A 243 -2.01 10.86 -2.13
C PRO A 243 -3.49 10.45 -2.11
N CYS A 244 -3.81 9.22 -1.74
CA CYS A 244 -5.20 8.78 -1.57
C CYS A 244 -5.94 9.53 -0.45
N VAL A 245 -5.20 10.14 0.47
CA VAL A 245 -5.73 10.97 1.57
C VAL A 245 -5.69 12.47 1.20
N GLU A 246 -4.57 12.95 0.67
CA GLU A 246 -4.40 14.39 0.40
C GLU A 246 -5.13 14.85 -0.87
N GLN A 247 -5.17 14.01 -1.90
CA GLN A 247 -5.72 14.30 -3.22
C GLN A 247 -6.63 13.16 -3.72
N PRO A 248 -7.68 12.79 -2.96
CA PRO A 248 -8.50 11.62 -3.27
C PRO A 248 -9.23 11.72 -4.62
N ASP A 249 -9.57 12.93 -5.09
CA ASP A 249 -10.21 13.13 -6.40
C ASP A 249 -9.23 12.80 -7.54
N ALA A 250 -8.01 13.36 -7.51
CA ALA A 250 -6.99 13.10 -8.50
C ALA A 250 -6.56 11.61 -8.49
N TYR A 251 -6.43 11.04 -7.30
CA TYR A 251 -6.08 9.63 -7.15
C TYR A 251 -7.17 8.70 -7.72
N THR A 252 -8.44 9.01 -7.45
CA THR A 252 -9.58 8.23 -7.97
C THR A 252 -9.69 8.35 -9.49
N ALA A 253 -9.49 9.55 -10.05
CA ALA A 253 -9.49 9.76 -11.50
C ALA A 253 -8.39 8.90 -12.18
N LEU A 254 -7.19 8.84 -11.60
CA LEU A 254 -6.09 8.01 -12.08
C LEU A 254 -6.44 6.51 -12.03
N LEU A 255 -7.09 6.04 -10.97
CA LEU A 255 -7.54 4.66 -10.87
C LEU A 255 -8.60 4.32 -11.92
N ARG A 256 -9.58 5.21 -12.12
CA ARG A 256 -10.62 5.02 -13.16
C ARG A 256 -9.99 4.97 -14.56
N ASP A 257 -9.06 5.86 -14.86
CA ASP A 257 -8.30 5.87 -16.11
C ASP A 257 -7.54 4.54 -16.32
N PHE A 258 -6.82 4.08 -15.30
CA PHE A 258 -6.09 2.81 -15.36
C PHE A 258 -7.03 1.62 -15.61
N LEU A 259 -8.15 1.54 -14.89
CA LEU A 259 -9.11 0.45 -15.03
C LEU A 259 -9.77 0.46 -16.41
N SER A 260 -10.16 1.64 -16.93
CA SER A 260 -10.83 1.76 -18.22
C SER A 260 -9.94 1.37 -19.39
N HIS A 261 -8.67 1.78 -19.38
CA HIS A 261 -7.74 1.54 -20.51
C HIS A 261 -7.17 0.13 -20.54
N ASN A 262 -7.04 -0.52 -19.38
CA ASN A 262 -6.31 -1.79 -19.32
C ASN A 262 -7.18 -3.01 -19.08
N LEU A 263 -8.45 -2.82 -18.62
CA LEU A 263 -9.25 -3.93 -18.14
C LEU A 263 -10.70 -3.93 -18.66
N LEU A 264 -11.15 -2.85 -19.30
CA LEU A 264 -12.53 -2.73 -19.79
C LEU A 264 -12.66 -2.95 -21.30
N HIS A 265 -11.58 -3.21 -22.04
CA HIS A 265 -11.55 -3.46 -23.48
C HIS A 265 -11.36 -4.93 -23.86
N GLY A 266 -11.76 -5.86 -22.99
CA GLY A 266 -11.88 -7.27 -23.29
C GLY A 266 -13.28 -7.60 -23.82
N GLU A 267 -13.60 -7.18 -25.03
CA GLU A 267 -14.65 -7.77 -25.88
C GLU A 267 -13.99 -8.40 -27.10
#